data_99539b3f3409005f0bc92d9238ca4e06
#
_entry.id   99539b3f3409005f0bc92d9238ca4e06
#
_cell.length_a   1.000
_cell.length_b   1.000
_cell.length_c   1.000
_cell.angle_alpha   90.00
_cell.angle_beta   90.00
_cell.angle_gamma   90.00
#
_symmetry.space_group_name_H-M   'P 1'
#
loop_
_entity.id
_entity.type
_entity.pdbx_description
1 polymer ?
#
loop_
_entity_poly.entity_id
_entity_poly.type
_entity_poly.pdbx_seq_one_letter_code
_entity_poly.pdbx_strand_id
1 'polypeptide(L)'
;VLFDPARGGSNERLALASLPVISYFNKMGNNSFSDVSTVNSQYQINMDELSGQFGHQLMEINTVHGSVYMVKEPLFRGHSSGLMLMADMSKLYYRPLVGNGVNRDTQVMTNVQNADEDLRKDMILTEAGLEVCLPESHYLINVEGV
;
A
#
# COMPACT_ATOMS: atom_id res chain seq x y z
N VAL A 1 4.03 -0.80 18.71
CA VAL A 1 4.43 0.48 18.12
C VAL A 1 3.72 0.77 16.80
N LEU A 2 3.25 -0.27 16.06
CA LEU A 2 2.58 -0.11 14.76
C LEU A 2 1.40 0.87 14.81
N PHE A 3 0.60 0.83 15.88
CA PHE A 3 -0.54 1.71 16.11
C PHE A 3 -0.30 2.52 17.39
N ASP A 4 0.59 3.50 17.34
CA ASP A 4 0.87 4.37 18.47
C ASP A 4 0.41 5.81 18.16
N PRO A 5 -0.81 6.19 18.58
CA PRO A 5 -1.34 7.53 18.34
C PRO A 5 -0.54 8.62 19.08
N ALA A 6 0.18 8.28 20.16
CA ALA A 6 1.00 9.24 20.88
C ALA A 6 2.16 9.78 20.05
N ARG A 7 2.58 9.04 19.02
CA ARG A 7 3.62 9.45 18.07
C ARG A 7 3.07 10.07 16.79
N GLY A 8 1.76 10.29 16.72
CA GLY A 8 1.10 10.94 15.58
C GLY A 8 0.82 10.02 14.39
N GLY A 9 0.90 8.70 14.57
CA GLY A 9 0.44 7.72 13.58
C GLY A 9 -1.09 7.64 13.52
N SER A 10 -1.63 7.19 12.38
CA SER A 10 -3.05 6.89 12.27
C SER A 10 -3.38 5.51 12.87
N ASN A 11 -4.66 5.23 13.09
CA ASN A 11 -5.12 3.90 13.51
C ASN A 11 -5.42 2.98 12.31
N GLU A 12 -5.16 3.44 11.11
CA GLU A 12 -5.41 2.72 9.88
C GLU A 12 -4.09 2.46 9.14
N ARG A 13 -3.95 1.26 8.58
CA ARG A 13 -2.80 0.87 7.78
C ARG A 13 -3.25 0.24 6.48
N LEU A 14 -2.59 0.64 5.39
CA LEU A 14 -2.69 -0.08 4.13
C LEU A 14 -1.60 -1.16 4.10
N ALA A 15 -1.98 -2.40 3.88
CA ALA A 15 -1.07 -3.51 3.74
C ALA A 15 -1.06 -4.03 2.30
N LEU A 16 0.05 -3.86 1.62
CA LEU A 16 0.30 -4.48 0.32
C LEU A 16 0.90 -5.87 0.58
N ALA A 17 0.19 -6.92 0.23
CA ALA A 17 0.58 -8.27 0.56
C ALA A 17 0.62 -9.21 -0.66
N SER A 18 1.52 -10.18 -0.61
CA SER A 18 1.55 -11.26 -1.59
C SER A 18 0.35 -12.20 -1.41
N LEU A 19 0.01 -12.95 -2.46
CA LEU A 19 -1.10 -13.92 -2.41
C LEU A 19 -0.91 -15.02 -1.34
N PRO A 20 0.28 -15.62 -1.17
CA PRO A 20 0.51 -16.59 -0.10
C PRO A 20 0.27 -16.04 1.30
N VAL A 21 0.71 -14.80 1.56
CA VAL A 21 0.50 -14.13 2.84
C VAL A 21 -1.00 -13.89 3.10
N ILE A 22 -1.75 -13.41 2.10
CA ILE A 22 -3.20 -13.25 2.22
C ILE A 22 -3.89 -14.59 2.51
N SER A 23 -3.46 -15.66 1.82
CA SER A 23 -4.00 -17.01 2.04
C SER A 23 -3.72 -17.54 3.45
N TYR A 24 -2.57 -17.17 4.02
CA TYR A 24 -2.22 -17.51 5.39
C TYR A 24 -3.15 -16.82 6.40
N PHE A 25 -3.42 -15.52 6.23
CA PHE A 25 -4.37 -14.79 7.07
C PHE A 25 -5.79 -15.34 6.94
N ASN A 26 -6.22 -15.72 5.74
CA ASN A 26 -7.52 -16.35 5.53
C ASN A 26 -7.63 -17.69 6.28
N LYS A 27 -6.58 -18.52 6.27
CA LYS A 27 -6.54 -19.78 7.02
C LYS A 27 -6.60 -19.54 8.53
N MET A 28 -5.89 -18.54 9.03
CA MET A 28 -5.96 -18.17 10.45
C MET A 28 -7.38 -17.78 10.84
N GLY A 29 -8.05 -16.96 10.03
CA GLY A 29 -9.43 -16.57 10.24
C GLY A 29 -10.36 -17.80 10.29
N ASN A 30 -10.29 -18.65 9.28
CA ASN A 30 -11.13 -19.85 9.20
C ASN A 30 -10.90 -20.81 10.37
N ASN A 31 -9.67 -21.02 10.81
CA ASN A 31 -9.35 -21.86 11.94
C ASN A 31 -9.90 -21.30 13.26
N SER A 32 -9.93 -19.99 13.42
CA SER A 32 -10.48 -19.33 14.61
C SER A 32 -12.01 -19.47 14.68
N PHE A 33 -12.70 -19.63 13.56
CA PHE A 33 -14.15 -19.86 13.49
C PHE A 33 -14.55 -21.34 13.59
N SER A 34 -13.63 -22.26 13.34
CA SER A 34 -13.90 -23.70 13.34
C SER A 34 -13.98 -24.30 14.74
N ASP A 35 -13.42 -23.62 15.75
CA ASP A 35 -13.49 -24.08 17.12
C ASP A 35 -14.65 -23.38 17.85
N VAL A 36 -15.82 -23.99 17.78
CA VAL A 36 -17.11 -23.48 18.33
C VAL A 36 -17.10 -23.33 19.87
N SER A 37 -16.00 -23.68 20.54
CA SER A 37 -15.92 -23.80 21.99
C SER A 37 -15.33 -22.56 22.68
N THR A 38 -14.73 -21.64 21.99
CA THR A 38 -14.15 -20.44 22.60
C THR A 38 -14.53 -19.18 21.86
N VAL A 39 -15.66 -18.61 22.20
CA VAL A 39 -16.11 -17.26 21.82
C VAL A 39 -15.22 -16.24 22.52
N ASN A 40 -13.97 -16.10 22.11
CA ASN A 40 -13.12 -14.98 22.44
C ASN A 40 -12.35 -14.56 21.19
N SER A 41 -13.09 -14.25 20.13
CA SER A 41 -12.49 -13.66 18.94
C SER A 41 -12.11 -12.21 19.21
N GLN A 42 -10.88 -11.98 19.65
CA GLN A 42 -10.29 -10.64 19.72
C GLN A 42 -10.04 -10.07 18.31
N TYR A 43 -10.26 -10.86 17.26
CA TYR A 43 -10.03 -10.48 15.89
C TYR A 43 -11.30 -10.77 15.07
N GLN A 44 -11.87 -9.73 14.52
CA GLN A 44 -12.94 -9.85 13.55
C GLN A 44 -12.37 -9.62 12.16
N ILE A 45 -12.38 -10.67 11.32
CA ILE A 45 -12.04 -10.55 9.91
C ILE A 45 -13.33 -10.33 9.16
N ASN A 46 -13.60 -9.09 8.79
CA ASN A 46 -14.69 -8.77 7.89
C ASN A 46 -14.18 -8.93 6.45
N MET A 47 -14.73 -9.91 5.76
CA MET A 47 -14.52 -10.08 4.32
C MET A 47 -15.60 -9.31 3.55
N ASP A 48 -15.94 -8.12 4.00
CA ASP A 48 -16.80 -7.25 3.22
C ASP A 48 -16.05 -6.81 1.96
N GLU A 49 -16.66 -7.07 0.82
CA GLU A 49 -16.23 -6.49 -0.45
C GLU A 49 -16.40 -4.96 -0.35
N LEU A 50 -15.42 -4.27 0.22
CA LEU A 50 -15.27 -2.87 -0.06
C LEU A 50 -14.87 -2.74 -1.53
N SER A 51 -15.86 -2.78 -2.40
CA SER A 51 -15.70 -2.40 -3.78
C SER A 51 -15.42 -0.90 -3.81
N GLY A 52 -14.16 -0.55 -3.62
CA GLY A 52 -13.69 0.80 -3.84
C GLY A 52 -14.01 1.21 -5.28
N GLN A 53 -14.04 2.49 -5.52
CA GLN A 53 -14.36 3.14 -6.80
C GLN A 53 -13.56 2.60 -8.01
N PHE A 54 -12.59 1.70 -7.79
CA PHE A 54 -11.70 1.08 -8.78
C PHE A 54 -11.77 -0.45 -8.81
N GLY A 55 -12.75 -1.08 -8.15
CA GLY A 55 -12.93 -2.53 -8.20
C GLY A 55 -11.84 -3.36 -7.51
N HIS A 56 -11.07 -2.80 -6.61
CA HIS A 56 -10.12 -3.54 -5.78
C HIS A 56 -10.83 -4.18 -4.59
N GLN A 57 -10.61 -5.49 -4.42
CA GLN A 57 -11.05 -6.20 -3.22
C GLN A 57 -10.06 -5.91 -2.10
N LEU A 58 -10.57 -5.40 -0.98
CA LEU A 58 -9.83 -5.14 0.24
C LEU A 58 -10.27 -6.15 1.30
N MET A 59 -9.30 -6.72 2.01
CA MET A 59 -9.58 -7.49 3.22
C MET A 59 -9.31 -6.59 4.41
N GLU A 60 -10.33 -6.34 5.22
CA GLU A 60 -10.21 -5.55 6.44
C GLU A 60 -9.97 -6.48 7.63
N ILE A 61 -8.94 -6.17 8.40
CA ILE A 61 -8.62 -6.84 9.67
C ILE A 61 -8.74 -5.81 10.78
N ASN A 62 -9.77 -5.93 11.60
CA ASN A 62 -9.99 -5.07 12.74
C ASN A 62 -9.33 -5.65 13.99
N THR A 63 -8.50 -4.85 14.64
CA THR A 63 -7.84 -5.18 15.89
C THR A 63 -8.21 -4.15 16.95
N VAL A 64 -7.96 -4.47 18.23
CA VAL A 64 -8.16 -3.53 19.34
C VAL A 64 -7.32 -2.25 19.17
N HIS A 65 -6.24 -2.31 18.41
CA HIS A 65 -5.31 -1.20 18.24
C HIS A 65 -5.59 -0.37 16.98
N GLY A 66 -6.33 -0.91 16.02
CA GLY A 66 -6.62 -0.25 14.75
C GLY A 66 -6.96 -1.22 13.63
N SER A 67 -7.22 -0.69 12.45
CA SER A 67 -7.63 -1.45 11.26
C SER A 67 -6.50 -1.57 10.26
N VAL A 68 -6.39 -2.74 9.64
CA VAL A 68 -5.48 -3.02 8.55
C VAL A 68 -6.28 -3.36 7.31
N TYR A 69 -6.10 -2.57 6.26
CA TYR A 69 -6.69 -2.82 4.95
C TYR A 69 -5.67 -3.52 4.05
N MET A 70 -5.91 -4.78 3.78
CA MET A 70 -4.98 -5.61 3.02
C MET A 70 -5.39 -5.69 1.55
N VAL A 71 -4.43 -5.39 0.67
CA VAL A 71 -4.58 -5.42 -0.79
C VAL A 71 -3.56 -6.41 -1.37
N LYS A 72 -3.99 -7.14 -2.37
CA LYS A 72 -3.08 -8.02 -3.11
C LYS A 72 -2.13 -7.18 -3.99
N GLU A 73 -0.82 -7.39 -3.80
CA GLU A 73 0.22 -6.83 -4.67
C GLU A 73 0.76 -7.89 -5.63
N PRO A 74 0.43 -7.82 -6.93
CA PRO A 74 0.84 -8.85 -7.91
C PRO A 74 2.35 -8.94 -8.13
N LEU A 75 3.10 -7.87 -7.80
CA LEU A 75 4.55 -7.83 -7.98
C LEU A 75 5.30 -8.60 -6.87
N PHE A 76 4.64 -8.87 -5.73
CA PHE A 76 5.21 -9.65 -4.64
C PHE A 76 5.16 -11.15 -4.96
N ARG A 77 6.13 -11.61 -5.76
CA ARG A 77 6.28 -13.00 -6.20
C ARG A 77 7.77 -13.41 -6.25
N GLY A 78 8.03 -14.71 -6.34
CA GLY A 78 9.40 -15.26 -6.29
C GLY A 78 10.05 -14.98 -4.93
N HIS A 79 11.18 -14.29 -4.91
CA HIS A 79 11.86 -13.92 -3.66
C HIS A 79 11.03 -13.03 -2.74
N SER A 80 10.04 -12.34 -3.28
CA SER A 80 9.16 -11.43 -2.52
C SER A 80 7.82 -12.07 -2.14
N SER A 81 7.66 -13.38 -2.32
CA SER A 81 6.39 -14.07 -2.07
C SER A 81 5.95 -14.05 -0.61
N GLY A 82 6.87 -13.93 0.34
CA GLY A 82 6.58 -13.80 1.77
C GLY A 82 6.43 -12.36 2.26
N LEU A 83 6.55 -11.36 1.37
CA LEU A 83 6.56 -9.97 1.79
C LEU A 83 5.15 -9.40 1.97
N MET A 84 5.01 -8.59 3.01
CA MET A 84 3.89 -7.69 3.25
C MET A 84 4.42 -6.34 3.70
N LEU A 85 4.09 -5.29 2.97
CA LEU A 85 4.40 -3.91 3.31
C LEU A 85 3.18 -3.26 3.95
N MET A 86 3.30 -2.83 5.20
CA MET A 86 2.28 -2.06 5.90
C MET A 86 2.68 -0.59 5.94
N ALA A 87 1.83 0.27 5.40
CA ALA A 87 2.09 1.69 5.26
C ALA A 87 1.01 2.54 5.93
N ASP A 88 1.44 3.59 6.60
CA ASP A 88 0.57 4.66 7.06
C ASP A 88 0.39 5.68 5.95
N MET A 89 -0.76 5.64 5.28
CA MET A 89 -1.04 6.52 4.15
C MET A 89 -1.09 8.01 4.54
N SER A 90 -1.36 8.31 5.80
CA SER A 90 -1.36 9.68 6.31
C SER A 90 0.04 10.30 6.42
N LYS A 91 1.09 9.48 6.31
CA LYS A 91 2.50 9.87 6.44
C LYS A 91 3.29 9.72 5.15
N LEU A 92 2.61 9.43 4.05
CA LEU A 92 3.19 9.34 2.71
C LEU A 92 2.72 10.52 1.87
N TYR A 93 3.67 11.27 1.33
CA TYR A 93 3.37 12.44 0.50
C TYR A 93 4.08 12.36 -0.84
N TYR A 94 3.32 12.62 -1.89
CA TYR A 94 3.88 12.83 -3.22
C TYR A 94 4.47 14.24 -3.30
N ARG A 95 5.73 14.34 -3.67
CA ARG A 95 6.46 15.62 -3.76
C ARG A 95 6.99 15.83 -5.17
N PRO A 96 6.31 16.62 -5.98
CA PRO A 96 6.87 17.04 -7.27
C PRO A 96 8.05 17.97 -7.07
N LEU A 97 9.01 17.93 -7.98
CA LEU A 97 10.13 18.87 -8.00
C LEU A 97 9.63 20.25 -8.39
N VAL A 98 9.78 21.19 -7.45
CA VAL A 98 9.46 22.62 -7.67
C VAL A 98 10.74 23.42 -7.50
N GLY A 99 11.14 24.16 -8.53
CA GLY A 99 12.32 25.00 -8.49
C GLY A 99 12.24 26.15 -9.48
N ASN A 100 12.78 27.31 -9.13
CA ASN A 100 12.83 28.51 -9.97
C ASN A 100 11.47 28.93 -10.57
N GLY A 101 10.37 28.73 -9.84
CA GLY A 101 9.02 29.03 -10.30
C GLY A 101 8.42 28.03 -11.30
N VAL A 102 9.12 26.94 -11.59
CA VAL A 102 8.64 25.86 -12.46
C VAL A 102 8.24 24.67 -11.62
N ASN A 103 7.01 24.22 -11.79
CA ASN A 103 6.54 22.95 -11.23
C ASN A 103 6.74 21.86 -12.28
N ARG A 104 7.59 20.85 -11.96
CA ARG A 104 7.90 19.72 -12.83
C ARG A 104 7.13 18.45 -12.48
N ASP A 105 5.93 18.61 -11.97
CA ASP A 105 5.06 17.46 -11.72
C ASP A 105 4.86 16.73 -13.06
N THR A 106 3.90 16.97 -13.84
CA THR A 106 3.80 16.35 -15.16
C THR A 106 3.73 17.45 -16.23
N GLN A 107 4.74 17.51 -17.08
CA GLN A 107 4.83 18.48 -18.17
C GLN A 107 4.78 17.75 -19.51
N VAL A 108 3.97 18.26 -20.42
CA VAL A 108 3.93 17.83 -21.80
C VAL A 108 4.66 18.85 -22.63
N MET A 109 5.79 18.46 -23.18
CA MET A 109 6.57 19.28 -24.12
C MET A 109 6.27 18.82 -25.53
N THR A 110 5.75 19.70 -26.33
CA THR A 110 5.44 19.43 -27.75
C THR A 110 6.49 20.04 -28.65
N ASN A 111 6.71 19.42 -29.80
CA ASN A 111 7.67 19.89 -30.83
C ASN A 111 9.12 19.97 -30.29
N VAL A 112 9.58 18.93 -29.62
CA VAL A 112 10.95 18.84 -29.09
C VAL A 112 11.94 18.17 -30.06
N GLN A 113 11.59 18.03 -31.33
CA GLN A 113 12.48 17.53 -32.38
C GLN A 113 13.59 18.54 -32.72
N ASN A 114 14.68 18.03 -33.27
CA ASN A 114 15.73 18.89 -33.83
C ASN A 114 15.22 19.61 -35.07
N ALA A 115 15.81 20.76 -35.37
CA ALA A 115 15.40 21.62 -36.47
C ALA A 115 15.64 20.99 -37.88
N ASP A 116 16.44 19.96 -37.96
CA ASP A 116 16.79 19.21 -39.17
C ASP A 116 16.02 17.89 -39.33
N GLU A 117 15.10 17.59 -38.41
CA GLU A 117 14.29 16.37 -38.43
C GLU A 117 12.88 16.69 -38.95
N ASP A 118 12.46 15.98 -40.01
CA ASP A 118 11.10 16.03 -40.55
C ASP A 118 10.18 15.03 -39.81
N LEU A 119 10.04 15.21 -38.48
CA LEU A 119 9.16 14.41 -37.65
C LEU A 119 8.63 15.26 -36.51
N ARG A 120 7.52 14.86 -35.90
CA ARG A 120 6.98 15.44 -34.68
C ARG A 120 7.36 14.56 -33.49
N LYS A 121 8.02 15.16 -32.51
CA LYS A 121 8.40 14.50 -31.26
C LYS A 121 7.83 15.27 -30.09
N ASP A 122 7.00 14.59 -29.32
CA ASP A 122 6.45 15.12 -28.07
C ASP A 122 7.05 14.33 -26.89
N MET A 123 7.28 14.99 -25.78
CA MET A 123 7.88 14.40 -24.57
C MET A 123 7.01 14.68 -23.36
N ILE A 124 6.79 13.65 -22.54
CA ILE A 124 6.16 13.78 -21.23
C ILE A 124 7.27 13.60 -20.20
N LEU A 125 7.40 14.59 -19.31
CA LEU A 125 8.40 14.59 -18.24
C LEU A 125 7.68 14.71 -16.89
N THR A 126 8.02 13.81 -15.98
CA THR A 126 7.58 13.88 -14.58
C THR A 126 8.79 13.74 -13.68
N GLU A 127 8.99 14.68 -12.79
CA GLU A 127 10.05 14.68 -11.79
C GLU A 127 9.42 14.81 -10.41
N ALA A 128 9.34 13.70 -9.69
CA ALA A 128 8.73 13.65 -8.38
C ALA A 128 9.41 12.61 -7.48
N GLY A 129 9.22 12.76 -6.18
CA GLY A 129 9.68 11.82 -5.18
C GLY A 129 8.56 11.45 -4.20
N LEU A 130 8.82 10.43 -3.41
CA LEU A 130 7.99 10.03 -2.29
C LEU A 130 8.63 10.52 -1.00
N GLU A 131 7.92 11.34 -0.25
CA GLU A 131 8.29 11.72 1.10
C GLU A 131 7.65 10.75 2.10
N VAL A 132 8.49 10.14 2.93
CA VAL A 132 8.07 9.22 3.99
C VAL A 132 8.31 9.91 5.32
N CYS A 133 7.24 10.27 6.00
CA CYS A 133 7.29 10.81 7.34
C CYS A 133 7.06 9.71 8.36
N LEU A 134 7.65 9.83 9.54
CA LEU A 134 7.50 8.89 10.64
C LEU A 134 7.74 7.43 10.20
N PRO A 135 8.99 7.07 9.80
CA PRO A 135 9.28 5.75 9.24
C PRO A 135 8.95 4.59 10.19
N GLU A 136 8.90 4.83 11.47
CA GLU A 136 8.51 3.85 12.50
C GLU A 136 7.01 3.48 12.48
N SER A 137 6.18 4.18 11.68
CA SER A 137 4.77 3.81 11.44
C SER A 137 4.59 2.87 10.23
N HIS A 138 5.65 2.61 9.49
CA HIS A 138 5.66 1.72 8.34
C HIS A 138 6.41 0.43 8.68
N TYR A 139 5.93 -0.71 8.18
CA TYR A 139 6.52 -2.01 8.48
C TYR A 139 6.64 -2.86 7.22
N LEU A 140 7.77 -3.53 7.12
CA LEU A 140 7.98 -4.60 6.17
C LEU A 140 8.03 -5.91 6.95
N ILE A 141 7.10 -6.80 6.64
CA ILE A 141 7.01 -8.13 7.24
C ILE A 141 7.42 -9.14 6.19
N ASN A 142 8.28 -10.06 6.58
CA ASN A 142 8.63 -11.22 5.77
C ASN A 142 8.17 -12.49 6.48
N VAL A 143 7.26 -13.20 5.87
CA VAL A 143 6.76 -14.48 6.37
C VAL A 143 7.58 -15.59 5.74
N GLU A 144 8.37 -16.27 6.57
CA GLU A 144 9.18 -17.41 6.12
C GLU A 144 8.32 -18.65 5.89
N GLY A 145 8.66 -19.42 4.86
CA GLY A 145 7.97 -20.70 4.57
C GLY A 145 6.67 -20.58 3.76
N VAL A 146 6.46 -19.45 3.07
CA VAL A 146 5.28 -19.21 2.23
C VAL A 146 5.68 -19.18 0.75
#